data_8d6ea0ffc6b007d7a197d0591e8cfa96
#
_entry.id   8d6ea0ffc6b007d7a197d0591e8cfa96
#
_cell.length_a   1.000
_cell.length_b   1.000
_cell.length_c   1.000
_cell.angle_alpha   90.00
_cell.angle_beta   90.00
_cell.angle_gamma   90.00
#
_symmetry.space_group_name_H-M   'P 1'
#
loop_
_entity.id
_entity.type
_entity.pdbx_description
1 polymer ?
#
loop_
_entity_poly.entity_id
_entity_poly.type
_entity_poly.pdbx_seq_one_letter_code
_entity_poly.pdbx_strand_id
1 'polypeptide(L)'
;MKIEKAQADFERLINKHSFTVTARTIDSGIPVYHRVWNRENETLEIRILLSGEYPLMTVRRNGAPDPKFIRDYRNPKSAFDTIRKIITAAGFEM
;
A
#
# COMPACT_ATOMS: atom_id res chain seq x y z
N MET A 1 9.11 17.34 8.51
CA MET A 1 8.24 17.19 7.34
C MET A 1 7.37 15.97 7.47
N LYS A 2 6.09 16.15 7.15
CA LYS A 2 5.12 15.06 7.30
C LYS A 2 5.35 13.90 6.37
N ILE A 3 5.82 14.16 5.14
CA ILE A 3 6.15 13.11 4.17
C ILE A 3 7.26 12.23 4.71
N GLU A 4 8.32 12.83 5.24
CA GLU A 4 9.47 12.09 5.77
C GLU A 4 9.07 11.21 6.95
N LYS A 5 8.24 11.76 7.85
CA LYS A 5 7.75 11.00 9.00
C LYS A 5 6.84 9.85 8.55
N ALA A 6 5.94 10.12 7.62
CA ALA A 6 5.04 9.09 7.10
C ALA A 6 5.84 7.97 6.43
N GLN A 7 6.88 8.32 5.65
CA GLN A 7 7.73 7.34 5.01
C GLN A 7 8.49 6.49 6.03
N ALA A 8 9.06 7.13 7.05
CA ALA A 8 9.76 6.41 8.11
C ALA A 8 8.83 5.46 8.86
N ASP A 9 7.62 5.91 9.17
CA ASP A 9 6.64 5.10 9.86
C ASP A 9 6.21 3.90 9.00
N PHE A 10 6.00 4.12 7.70
CA PHE A 10 5.60 3.06 6.79
C PHE A 10 6.73 2.04 6.61
N GLU A 11 7.98 2.48 6.45
CA GLU A 11 9.14 1.57 6.36
C GLU A 11 9.30 0.75 7.63
N ARG A 12 9.02 1.34 8.79
CA ARG A 12 9.07 0.62 10.06
C ARG A 12 8.02 -0.49 10.10
N LEU A 13 6.83 -0.24 9.59
CA LEU A 13 5.77 -1.25 9.51
C LEU A 13 6.13 -2.36 8.53
N ILE A 14 6.73 -2.01 7.39
CA ILE A 14 7.23 -2.98 6.42
C ILE A 14 8.21 -3.93 7.09
N ASN A 15 9.18 -3.40 7.82
CA ASN A 15 10.18 -4.20 8.51
C ASN A 15 9.58 -5.04 9.63
N LYS A 16 8.70 -4.45 10.42
CA LYS A 16 8.07 -5.14 11.55
C LYS A 16 7.27 -6.36 11.12
N HIS A 17 6.58 -6.28 9.99
CA HIS A 17 5.70 -7.35 9.51
C HIS A 17 6.31 -8.15 8.36
N SER A 18 7.56 -7.90 8.02
CA SER A 18 8.25 -8.57 6.90
C SER A 18 7.45 -8.47 5.59
N PHE A 19 6.84 -7.30 5.37
CA PHE A 19 6.05 -7.07 4.18
C PHE A 19 6.96 -6.90 2.96
N THR A 20 6.68 -7.62 1.89
CA THR A 20 7.45 -7.51 0.65
C THR A 20 6.93 -6.35 -0.18
N VAL A 21 7.82 -5.47 -0.60
CA VAL A 21 7.49 -4.35 -1.49
C VAL A 21 8.00 -4.68 -2.89
N THR A 22 7.11 -4.68 -3.87
CA THR A 22 7.49 -4.97 -5.26
C THR A 22 8.35 -3.86 -5.84
N ALA A 23 7.98 -2.61 -5.59
CA ALA A 23 8.75 -1.46 -6.06
C ALA A 23 8.55 -0.26 -5.15
N ARG A 24 9.63 0.50 -4.97
CA ARG A 24 9.60 1.81 -4.33
C ARG A 24 9.91 2.83 -5.41
N THR A 25 9.01 3.77 -5.63
CA THR A 25 9.18 4.80 -6.66
C THR A 25 8.92 6.18 -6.08
N ILE A 26 9.27 7.21 -6.83
CA ILE A 26 8.97 8.60 -6.48
C ILE A 26 8.25 9.21 -7.66
N ASP A 27 7.04 9.70 -7.40
CA ASP A 27 6.21 10.35 -8.43
C ASP A 27 6.01 11.80 -8.01
N SER A 28 6.62 12.72 -8.78
CA SER A 28 6.55 14.17 -8.49
C SER A 28 6.94 14.51 -7.05
N GLY A 29 8.00 13.85 -6.56
CA GLY A 29 8.49 14.05 -5.20
C GLY A 29 7.74 13.28 -4.12
N ILE A 30 6.73 12.50 -4.50
CA ILE A 30 5.93 11.73 -3.55
C ILE A 30 6.40 10.28 -3.53
N PRO A 31 6.79 9.73 -2.35
CA PRO A 31 7.12 8.32 -2.26
C PRO A 31 5.90 7.45 -2.55
N VAL A 32 6.09 6.45 -3.41
CA VAL A 32 5.03 5.52 -3.79
C VAL A 32 5.53 4.09 -3.57
N TYR A 33 4.75 3.32 -2.84
CA TYR A 33 5.04 1.92 -2.59
C TYR A 33 4.07 1.05 -3.37
N HIS A 34 4.61 0.07 -4.07
CA HIS A 34 3.83 -0.87 -4.88
C HIS A 34 3.99 -2.27 -4.34
N ARG A 35 2.90 -3.00 -4.26
CA ARG A 35 2.94 -4.44 -4.06
C ARG A 35 2.00 -5.10 -5.06
N VAL A 36 2.52 -6.04 -5.84
CA VAL A 36 1.75 -6.79 -6.83
C VAL A 36 1.79 -8.27 -6.48
N TRP A 37 0.62 -8.89 -6.47
CA TRP A 37 0.49 -10.34 -6.32
C TRP A 37 -0.07 -10.90 -7.62
N ASN A 38 0.56 -11.98 -8.11
CA ASN A 38 0.10 -12.69 -9.29
C ASN A 38 -0.16 -14.14 -8.92
N ARG A 39 -1.31 -14.65 -9.29
CA ARG A 39 -1.69 -16.05 -9.03
C ARG A 39 -2.59 -16.52 -10.16
N GLU A 40 -2.09 -17.42 -11.01
CA GLU A 40 -2.80 -17.95 -12.18
C GLU A 40 -3.56 -16.84 -12.94
N ASN A 41 -4.88 -16.76 -12.73
CA ASN A 41 -5.74 -15.80 -13.43
C ASN A 41 -6.07 -14.58 -12.57
N GLU A 42 -5.37 -14.40 -11.45
CA GLU A 42 -5.65 -13.30 -10.53
C GLU A 42 -4.45 -12.37 -10.39
N THR A 43 -4.73 -11.08 -10.39
CA THR A 43 -3.74 -10.05 -10.09
C THR A 43 -4.32 -9.09 -9.06
N LEU A 44 -3.58 -8.84 -8.00
CA LEU A 44 -3.92 -7.82 -7.01
C LEU A 44 -2.78 -6.81 -6.97
N GLU A 45 -3.10 -5.54 -7.10
CA GLU A 45 -2.12 -4.47 -7.02
C GLU A 45 -2.56 -3.46 -5.97
N ILE A 46 -1.65 -3.14 -5.05
CA ILE A 46 -1.87 -2.10 -4.05
C ILE A 46 -0.76 -1.07 -4.19
N ARG A 47 -1.13 0.19 -4.25
CA ARG A 47 -0.22 1.32 -4.27
C ARG A 47 -0.52 2.22 -3.08
N ILE A 48 0.53 2.65 -2.39
CA ILE A 48 0.44 3.63 -1.31
C ILE A 48 1.23 4.86 -1.72
N LEU A 49 0.56 6.00 -1.74
CA LEU A 49 1.17 7.29 -2.03
C LEU A 49 1.29 8.08 -0.73
N LEU A 50 2.51 8.36 -0.33
CA LEU A 50 2.78 9.11 0.91
C LEU A 50 2.95 10.59 0.59
N SER A 51 1.84 11.24 0.22
CA SER A 51 1.84 12.66 -0.16
C SER A 51 1.82 13.61 1.03
N GLY A 52 1.70 13.07 2.24
CA GLY A 52 1.66 13.87 3.46
C GLY A 52 1.09 13.08 4.62
N GLU A 53 0.28 13.74 5.40
CA GLU A 53 -0.29 13.18 6.64
C GLU A 53 -1.28 12.04 6.39
N TYR A 54 -1.96 12.07 5.23
CA TYR A 54 -3.01 11.12 4.90
C TYR A 54 -2.58 10.28 3.69
N PRO A 55 -2.03 9.07 3.92
CA PRO A 55 -1.63 8.21 2.80
C PRO A 55 -2.82 7.87 1.91
N LEU A 56 -2.63 8.00 0.61
CA LEU A 56 -3.64 7.58 -0.37
C LEU A 56 -3.34 6.15 -0.80
N MET A 57 -4.36 5.29 -0.74
CA MET A 57 -4.25 3.93 -1.23
C MET A 57 -5.04 3.78 -2.51
N THR A 58 -4.47 3.08 -3.49
CA THR A 58 -5.21 2.61 -4.66
C THR A 58 -5.09 1.10 -4.73
N VAL A 59 -6.18 0.44 -5.11
CA VAL A 59 -6.25 -1.01 -5.19
C VAL A 59 -6.85 -1.40 -6.53
N ARG A 60 -6.21 -2.36 -7.22
CA ARG A 60 -6.74 -2.93 -8.46
C ARG A 60 -6.78 -4.43 -8.34
N ARG A 61 -7.89 -5.02 -8.78
CA ARG A 61 -8.06 -6.46 -8.88
C ARG A 61 -8.28 -6.82 -10.34
N ASN A 62 -7.38 -7.63 -10.91
CA ASN A 62 -7.46 -8.02 -12.32
C ASN A 62 -7.55 -6.81 -13.25
N GLY A 63 -6.82 -5.75 -12.92
CA GLY A 63 -6.78 -4.53 -13.71
C GLY A 63 -7.91 -3.55 -13.46
N ALA A 64 -8.91 -3.91 -12.64
CA ALA A 64 -10.05 -3.04 -12.33
C ALA A 64 -9.89 -2.40 -10.95
N PRO A 65 -10.17 -1.10 -10.81
CA PRO A 65 -10.12 -0.44 -9.51
C PRO A 65 -11.12 -1.04 -8.52
N ASP A 66 -10.72 -1.14 -7.25
CA ASP A 66 -11.61 -1.52 -6.16
C ASP A 66 -11.92 -0.26 -5.34
N PRO A 67 -13.05 0.41 -5.63
CA PRO A 67 -13.34 1.72 -5.03
C PRO A 67 -13.53 1.68 -3.52
N LYS A 68 -13.81 0.52 -2.98
CA LYS A 68 -14.00 0.37 -1.54
C LYS A 68 -12.76 0.78 -0.75
N PHE A 69 -11.58 0.57 -1.31
CA PHE A 69 -10.32 0.82 -0.62
C PHE A 69 -9.55 2.02 -1.18
N ILE A 70 -10.02 2.63 -2.27
CA ILE A 70 -9.35 3.78 -2.88
C ILE A 70 -9.77 5.02 -2.12
N ARG A 71 -8.90 5.48 -1.22
CA ARG A 71 -9.18 6.64 -0.38
C ARG A 71 -7.94 7.06 0.39
N ASP A 72 -8.04 8.23 1.03
CA ASP A 72 -7.05 8.68 2.00
C ASP A 72 -7.25 7.95 3.32
N TYR A 73 -6.16 7.56 3.94
CA TYR A 73 -6.17 6.93 5.24
C TYR A 73 -5.65 7.89 6.30
N ARG A 74 -6.05 7.69 7.55
CA ARG A 74 -5.74 8.60 8.65
C ARG A 74 -4.24 8.73 8.89
N ASN A 75 -3.51 7.64 8.76
CA ASN A 75 -2.07 7.60 8.99
C ASN A 75 -1.50 6.33 8.35
N PRO A 76 -0.16 6.19 8.28
CA PRO A 76 0.44 5.00 7.69
C PRO A 76 0.02 3.69 8.33
N LYS A 77 -0.19 3.68 9.65
CA LYS A 77 -0.61 2.46 10.34
C LYS A 77 -1.99 2.00 9.90
N SER A 78 -2.96 2.91 9.80
CA SER A 78 -4.31 2.52 9.37
C SER A 78 -4.34 2.05 7.92
N ALA A 79 -3.53 2.66 7.05
CA ALA A 79 -3.36 2.18 5.68
C ALA A 79 -2.77 0.77 5.68
N PHE A 80 -1.71 0.54 6.46
CA PHE A 80 -1.06 -0.77 6.52
C PHE A 80 -2.00 -1.84 7.09
N ASP A 81 -2.77 -1.52 8.11
CA ASP A 81 -3.75 -2.46 8.68
C ASP A 81 -4.79 -2.86 7.63
N THR A 82 -5.21 -1.91 6.79
CA THR A 82 -6.14 -2.19 5.70
C THR A 82 -5.50 -3.08 4.64
N ILE A 83 -4.22 -2.85 4.29
CA ILE A 83 -3.48 -3.71 3.38
C ILE A 83 -3.50 -5.15 3.90
N ARG A 84 -3.24 -5.35 5.18
CA ARG A 84 -3.26 -6.70 5.79
C ARG A 84 -4.62 -7.36 5.65
N LYS A 85 -5.70 -6.61 5.84
CA LYS A 85 -7.06 -7.14 5.67
C LYS A 85 -7.34 -7.54 4.23
N ILE A 86 -6.92 -6.72 3.28
CA ILE A 86 -7.10 -6.99 1.85
C ILE A 86 -6.35 -8.27 1.47
N ILE A 87 -5.10 -8.39 1.90
CA ILE A 87 -4.25 -9.53 1.61
C ILE A 87 -4.84 -10.81 2.18
N THR A 88 -5.26 -10.78 3.45
CA THR A 88 -5.83 -11.94 4.14
C THR A 88 -7.13 -12.37 3.44
N ALA A 89 -7.99 -11.42 3.11
CA ALA A 89 -9.25 -11.73 2.44
C ALA A 89 -9.04 -12.33 1.05
N ALA A 90 -7.98 -11.92 0.35
CA ALA A 90 -7.66 -12.43 -0.97
C ALA A 90 -6.88 -13.76 -0.93
N GLY A 91 -6.44 -14.19 0.24
CA GLY A 91 -5.68 -15.43 0.39
C GLY A 91 -4.22 -15.33 -0.05
N PHE A 92 -3.66 -14.13 -0.07
CA PHE A 92 -2.26 -13.92 -0.40
C PHE A 92 -1.41 -13.79 0.88
N GLU A 93 -0.10 -13.93 0.72
CA GLU A 93 0.86 -13.73 1.81
C GLU A 93 1.46 -12.33 1.74
N MET A 94 1.87 -11.83 2.91
CA MET A 94 2.53 -10.55 3.01
C MET A 94 3.90 -10.55 2.35
#